data_02d7fa96a51a38e3d4b1397f1e82712a
#
_entry.id   02d7fa96a51a38e3d4b1397f1e82712a
#
_cell.length_a   1.000
_cell.length_b   1.000
_cell.length_c   1.000
_cell.angle_alpha   90.00
_cell.angle_beta   90.00
_cell.angle_gamma   90.00
#
_symmetry.space_group_name_H-M   'P 1'
#
loop_
_entity.id
_entity.type
_entity.pdbx_description
1 polymer ?
#
loop_
_entity_poly.entity_id
_entity_poly.type
_entity_poly.pdbx_seq_one_letter_code
_entity_poly.pdbx_strand_id
1 'polypeptide(L)'
;KTNIPFGTNLLTPPISNTFWVRLLGLGYPAPTNWFRWCTDMLKISNADDFIKNTASKYGEVVVLLGMRKNESRARGQVMELYKIKDSLLSRHSKFDSTFVYTPIEDFSAEDVWNYLLENKNPWGEENRDLLAMYQDANASECPLVIDTSSTSCGGGRFGCWTCTVVDNQSYLSNMIDNDEKNDWMEVLAELRQELKNTQPNYRYFCKTCKNEIDYNKKERNYFCSCEKKYKNMDDAKNDKKNIQEVDNWGDVRERVRRDGNVTLKMHSDDDGSYTPGPYRMDFRKEFLEKLLLGQKKIQELKKDPDMELILEDEIHEIQRIWRLEHADWTDSAYEIYNKVTGKDLKTQNNEMGKFEKTEQELLEKICQSHKIPFRLVGNLLNLEMIAQGANRRAKIHEKIKHELGKEWRDVDDDKVFKKILKSKIQFKEKMNLYENEPIVKNKE
;
A
#
# COMPACT_ATOMS: atom_id res chain seq x y z
N LYS A 1 -18.35 9.92 -32.60
CA LYS A 1 -19.16 10.12 -31.37
C LYS A 1 -20.31 9.13 -31.41
N THR A 2 -20.23 8.05 -30.68
CA THR A 2 -21.30 7.05 -30.53
C THR A 2 -22.38 7.65 -29.65
N ASN A 3 -23.63 7.65 -30.14
CA ASN A 3 -24.82 8.08 -29.39
C ASN A 3 -25.21 6.98 -28.37
N ILE A 4 -24.36 6.73 -27.38
CA ILE A 4 -24.67 5.77 -26.33
C ILE A 4 -25.46 6.53 -25.26
N PRO A 5 -26.66 6.08 -24.85
CA PRO A 5 -27.54 6.83 -23.96
C PRO A 5 -27.17 6.67 -22.46
N PHE A 6 -25.89 6.73 -22.14
CA PHE A 6 -25.42 6.71 -20.75
C PHE A 6 -24.30 7.70 -20.52
N GLY A 7 -24.20 8.21 -19.30
CA GLY A 7 -23.12 9.09 -18.86
C GLY A 7 -21.91 8.31 -18.39
N THR A 8 -20.73 8.93 -18.50
CA THR A 8 -19.48 8.39 -17.95
C THR A 8 -19.02 9.26 -16.78
N ASN A 9 -18.55 8.64 -15.71
CA ASN A 9 -17.97 9.32 -14.56
C ASN A 9 -16.60 8.70 -14.26
N LEU A 10 -15.57 9.54 -14.23
CA LEU A 10 -14.25 9.13 -13.78
C LEU A 10 -14.20 9.26 -12.25
N LEU A 11 -14.04 8.15 -11.55
CA LEU A 11 -13.92 8.11 -10.09
C LEU A 11 -12.45 8.22 -9.72
N THR A 12 -12.06 9.37 -9.18
CA THR A 12 -10.69 9.61 -8.70
C THR A 12 -10.69 9.75 -7.18
N PRO A 13 -9.66 9.25 -6.48
CA PRO A 13 -9.53 9.48 -5.06
C PRO A 13 -9.25 10.97 -4.78
N PRO A 14 -9.67 11.51 -3.63
CA PRO A 14 -9.19 12.80 -3.18
C PRO A 14 -7.67 12.78 -3.06
N ILE A 15 -7.01 13.91 -3.30
CA ILE A 15 -5.54 14.01 -3.36
C ILE A 15 -4.86 13.40 -2.14
N SER A 16 -5.40 13.57 -0.96
CA SER A 16 -4.91 12.99 0.30
C SER A 16 -4.94 11.45 0.34
N ASN A 17 -5.68 10.80 -0.57
CA ASN A 17 -5.85 9.35 -0.65
C ASN A 17 -5.16 8.72 -1.85
N THR A 18 -4.48 9.51 -2.68
CA THR A 18 -3.73 8.98 -3.82
C THR A 18 -2.57 8.08 -3.38
N PHE A 19 -2.08 7.28 -4.31
CA PHE A 19 -1.06 6.27 -4.00
C PHE A 19 0.23 6.91 -3.45
N TRP A 20 0.73 7.94 -4.13
CA TRP A 20 1.99 8.57 -3.76
C TRP A 20 1.88 9.43 -2.50
N VAL A 21 0.77 10.11 -2.29
CA VAL A 21 0.54 10.86 -1.05
C VAL A 21 0.50 9.91 0.15
N ARG A 22 -0.16 8.75 0.02
CA ARG A 22 -0.17 7.74 1.09
C ARG A 22 1.21 7.14 1.32
N LEU A 23 1.93 6.78 0.27
CA LEU A 23 3.23 6.12 0.39
C LEU A 23 4.33 7.12 0.80
N LEU A 24 4.48 8.23 0.07
CA LEU A 24 5.56 9.19 0.30
C LEU A 24 5.19 10.25 1.34
N GLY A 25 3.97 10.77 1.32
CA GLY A 25 3.51 11.75 2.30
C GLY A 25 3.39 11.14 3.70
N LEU A 26 2.56 10.12 3.85
CA LEU A 26 2.25 9.50 5.13
C LEU A 26 3.16 8.30 5.50
N GLY A 27 3.99 7.83 4.57
CA GLY A 27 4.90 6.71 4.78
C GLY A 27 4.23 5.34 4.86
N TYR A 28 3.06 5.16 4.23
CA TYR A 28 2.43 3.84 4.16
C TYR A 28 3.38 2.84 3.49
N PRO A 29 3.47 1.59 4.00
CA PRO A 29 4.28 0.57 3.35
C PRO A 29 3.71 0.19 1.99
N ALA A 30 4.57 -0.29 1.11
CA ALA A 30 4.13 -0.91 -0.15
C ALA A 30 3.06 -1.98 0.14
N PRO A 31 1.96 -2.03 -0.65
CA PRO A 31 0.85 -2.95 -0.39
C PRO A 31 1.28 -4.41 -0.34
N THR A 32 0.75 -5.17 0.61
CA THR A 32 0.98 -6.62 0.76
C THR A 32 -0.35 -7.37 0.70
N ASN A 33 -0.30 -8.70 0.64
CA ASN A 33 -1.51 -9.53 0.69
C ASN A 33 -2.38 -9.26 1.94
N TRP A 34 -1.75 -8.90 3.05
CA TRP A 34 -2.41 -8.64 4.34
C TRP A 34 -2.78 -7.17 4.55
N PHE A 35 -2.17 -6.25 3.80
CA PHE A 35 -2.39 -4.82 3.95
C PHE A 35 -2.57 -4.15 2.59
N ARG A 36 -3.77 -4.31 2.02
CA ARG A 36 -4.17 -3.79 0.70
C ARG A 36 -4.84 -2.41 0.78
N TRP A 37 -4.25 -1.49 1.49
CA TRP A 37 -4.80 -0.13 1.64
C TRP A 37 -5.09 0.57 0.30
N CYS A 38 -4.32 0.24 -0.75
CA CYS A 38 -4.54 0.79 -2.08
C CYS A 38 -5.90 0.38 -2.67
N THR A 39 -6.38 -0.83 -2.41
CA THR A 39 -7.69 -1.28 -2.89
C THR A 39 -8.81 -0.46 -2.25
N ASP A 40 -8.74 -0.23 -0.94
CA ASP A 40 -9.75 0.55 -0.23
C ASP A 40 -9.73 2.01 -0.66
N MET A 41 -8.56 2.66 -0.69
CA MET A 41 -8.43 4.09 -0.94
C MET A 41 -8.65 4.48 -2.41
N LEU A 42 -8.13 3.66 -3.35
CA LEU A 42 -8.14 4.01 -4.78
C LEU A 42 -9.36 3.48 -5.53
N LYS A 43 -10.01 2.42 -5.01
CA LYS A 43 -11.11 1.74 -5.73
C LYS A 43 -12.41 1.74 -4.93
N ILE A 44 -12.42 1.09 -3.75
CA ILE A 44 -13.65 0.80 -3.02
C ILE A 44 -14.29 2.08 -2.50
N SER A 45 -13.54 2.93 -1.77
CA SER A 45 -14.08 4.14 -1.17
C SER A 45 -14.71 5.09 -2.21
N ASN A 46 -14.06 5.26 -3.36
CA ASN A 46 -14.56 6.14 -4.41
C ASN A 46 -15.85 5.59 -5.05
N ALA A 47 -15.92 4.26 -5.25
CA ALA A 47 -17.12 3.61 -5.74
C ALA A 47 -18.27 3.67 -4.70
N ASP A 48 -17.96 3.42 -3.45
CA ASP A 48 -18.91 3.51 -2.34
C ASP A 48 -19.51 4.92 -2.22
N ASP A 49 -18.69 5.96 -2.29
CA ASP A 49 -19.13 7.36 -2.25
C ASP A 49 -20.02 7.71 -3.46
N PHE A 50 -19.66 7.24 -4.66
CA PHE A 50 -20.48 7.44 -5.86
C PHE A 50 -21.84 6.72 -5.75
N ILE A 51 -21.87 5.47 -5.30
CA ILE A 51 -23.10 4.70 -5.08
C ILE A 51 -23.97 5.39 -4.04
N LYS A 52 -23.40 5.78 -2.89
CA LYS A 52 -24.10 6.45 -1.81
C LYS A 52 -24.73 7.77 -2.25
N ASN A 53 -23.97 8.61 -2.96
CA ASN A 53 -24.46 9.88 -3.47
C ASN A 53 -25.56 9.67 -4.52
N THR A 54 -25.45 8.65 -5.36
CA THR A 54 -26.45 8.30 -6.37
C THR A 54 -27.73 7.78 -5.71
N ALA A 55 -27.61 6.89 -4.71
CA ALA A 55 -28.75 6.39 -3.94
C ALA A 55 -29.45 7.51 -3.17
N SER A 56 -28.68 8.43 -2.59
CA SER A 56 -29.24 9.61 -1.90
C SER A 56 -30.07 10.51 -2.83
N LYS A 57 -29.68 10.58 -4.12
CA LYS A 57 -30.37 11.42 -5.10
C LYS A 57 -31.60 10.75 -5.73
N TYR A 58 -31.54 9.43 -5.96
CA TYR A 58 -32.54 8.70 -6.74
C TYR A 58 -33.33 7.66 -5.94
N GLY A 59 -32.98 7.42 -4.67
CA GLY A 59 -33.62 6.47 -3.76
C GLY A 59 -32.99 5.08 -3.81
N GLU A 60 -32.97 4.44 -4.97
CA GLU A 60 -32.40 3.11 -5.19
C GLU A 60 -31.40 3.08 -6.31
N VAL A 61 -30.42 2.17 -6.22
CA VAL A 61 -29.38 1.98 -7.25
C VAL A 61 -29.22 0.51 -7.57
N VAL A 62 -29.10 0.17 -8.84
CA VAL A 62 -28.68 -1.16 -9.30
C VAL A 62 -27.28 -1.05 -9.89
N VAL A 63 -26.34 -1.77 -9.28
CA VAL A 63 -24.96 -1.86 -9.75
C VAL A 63 -24.81 -3.08 -10.66
N LEU A 64 -24.39 -2.87 -11.90
CA LEU A 64 -24.11 -3.96 -12.84
C LEU A 64 -22.64 -4.37 -12.71
N LEU A 65 -22.38 -5.65 -12.44
CA LEU A 65 -21.04 -6.20 -12.31
C LEU A 65 -20.82 -7.39 -13.24
N GLY A 66 -19.73 -7.35 -14.01
CA GLY A 66 -19.29 -8.46 -14.85
C GLY A 66 -18.60 -9.57 -14.05
N MET A 67 -19.18 -9.98 -12.91
CA MET A 67 -18.64 -11.07 -12.09
C MET A 67 -19.19 -12.42 -12.52
N ARG A 68 -18.37 -13.47 -12.40
CA ARG A 68 -18.73 -14.85 -12.71
C ARG A 68 -18.46 -15.76 -11.51
N LYS A 69 -19.34 -16.74 -11.26
CA LYS A 69 -19.20 -17.71 -10.17
C LYS A 69 -17.91 -18.52 -10.27
N ASN A 70 -17.52 -18.84 -11.50
CA ASN A 70 -16.35 -19.68 -11.80
C ASN A 70 -14.99 -18.96 -11.69
N GLU A 71 -14.97 -17.64 -11.44
CA GLU A 71 -13.71 -16.91 -11.30
C GLU A 71 -12.92 -17.29 -10.04
N SER A 72 -13.62 -17.58 -8.94
CA SER A 72 -13.00 -18.12 -7.74
C SER A 72 -14.09 -18.68 -6.81
N ARG A 73 -13.74 -19.73 -6.05
CA ARG A 73 -14.63 -20.35 -5.08
C ARG A 73 -15.21 -19.36 -4.06
N ALA A 74 -14.35 -18.46 -3.54
CA ALA A 74 -14.78 -17.43 -2.60
C ALA A 74 -15.78 -16.46 -3.23
N ARG A 75 -15.60 -16.09 -4.50
CA ARG A 75 -16.51 -15.19 -5.21
C ARG A 75 -17.88 -15.84 -5.42
N GLY A 76 -17.92 -17.10 -5.85
CA GLY A 76 -19.18 -17.86 -5.98
C GLY A 76 -19.94 -17.93 -4.66
N GLN A 77 -19.27 -18.20 -3.54
CA GLN A 77 -19.88 -18.21 -2.21
C GLN A 77 -20.47 -16.86 -1.80
N VAL A 78 -19.76 -15.77 -2.04
CA VAL A 78 -20.25 -14.42 -1.74
C VAL A 78 -21.46 -14.06 -2.60
N MET A 79 -21.45 -14.39 -3.90
CA MET A 79 -22.59 -14.15 -4.79
C MET A 79 -23.84 -14.91 -4.30
N GLU A 80 -23.71 -16.17 -3.89
CA GLU A 80 -24.82 -16.96 -3.36
C GLU A 80 -25.35 -16.42 -2.02
N LEU A 81 -24.46 -15.95 -1.15
CA LEU A 81 -24.83 -15.38 0.17
C LEU A 81 -25.78 -14.18 0.06
N TYR A 82 -25.58 -13.31 -0.93
CA TYR A 82 -26.35 -12.08 -1.11
C TYR A 82 -27.51 -12.21 -2.11
N LYS A 83 -27.72 -13.41 -2.66
CA LYS A 83 -28.77 -13.68 -3.63
C LYS A 83 -30.17 -13.48 -3.03
N ILE A 84 -31.06 -12.81 -3.77
CA ILE A 84 -32.47 -12.68 -3.41
C ILE A 84 -33.22 -13.82 -4.08
N LYS A 85 -33.98 -14.60 -3.30
CA LYS A 85 -34.75 -15.73 -3.82
C LYS A 85 -35.73 -15.27 -4.91
N ASP A 86 -35.76 -15.99 -6.01
CA ASP A 86 -36.64 -15.73 -7.17
C ASP A 86 -36.47 -14.36 -7.81
N SER A 87 -35.26 -13.77 -7.70
CA SER A 87 -34.90 -12.47 -8.28
C SER A 87 -33.58 -12.56 -9.07
N LEU A 88 -33.47 -11.74 -10.11
CA LEU A 88 -32.20 -11.51 -10.84
C LEU A 88 -31.24 -10.59 -10.06
N LEU A 89 -31.74 -9.92 -9.03
CA LEU A 89 -30.96 -8.99 -8.22
C LEU A 89 -30.45 -9.67 -6.95
N SER A 90 -29.26 -9.29 -6.54
CA SER A 90 -28.67 -9.61 -5.23
C SER A 90 -28.61 -8.36 -4.37
N ARG A 91 -28.55 -8.51 -3.04
CA ARG A 91 -28.33 -7.38 -2.12
C ARG A 91 -26.89 -6.90 -2.21
N HIS A 92 -26.70 -5.60 -2.08
CA HIS A 92 -25.36 -5.06 -1.89
C HIS A 92 -24.88 -5.31 -0.46
N SER A 93 -23.58 -5.64 -0.29
CA SER A 93 -23.01 -6.00 1.02
C SER A 93 -22.94 -4.87 2.05
N LYS A 94 -23.05 -3.61 1.60
CA LYS A 94 -22.87 -2.42 2.46
C LYS A 94 -24.07 -1.47 2.50
N PHE A 95 -24.92 -1.46 1.45
CA PHE A 95 -25.97 -0.44 1.29
C PHE A 95 -27.32 -1.10 1.05
N ASP A 96 -28.27 -0.84 1.94
CA ASP A 96 -29.60 -1.46 1.93
C ASP A 96 -30.44 -1.03 0.71
N SER A 97 -30.27 0.21 0.22
CA SER A 97 -30.95 0.73 -0.96
C SER A 97 -30.23 0.47 -2.28
N THR A 98 -29.29 -0.48 -2.28
CA THR A 98 -28.48 -0.81 -3.45
C THR A 98 -28.56 -2.30 -3.75
N PHE A 99 -28.81 -2.60 -5.01
CA PHE A 99 -28.87 -3.95 -5.54
C PHE A 99 -27.71 -4.21 -6.49
N VAL A 100 -27.39 -5.48 -6.70
CA VAL A 100 -26.36 -5.91 -7.65
C VAL A 100 -27.01 -6.82 -8.69
N TYR A 101 -26.73 -6.56 -9.95
CA TYR A 101 -27.09 -7.42 -11.07
C TYR A 101 -25.81 -7.94 -11.75
N THR A 102 -25.72 -9.23 -11.92
CA THR A 102 -24.57 -9.94 -12.50
C THR A 102 -25.01 -10.68 -13.77
N PRO A 103 -25.10 -10.00 -14.92
CA PRO A 103 -25.70 -10.58 -16.16
C PRO A 103 -24.95 -11.79 -16.70
N ILE A 104 -23.68 -11.96 -16.35
CA ILE A 104 -22.82 -13.05 -16.84
C ILE A 104 -22.39 -14.01 -15.71
N GLU A 105 -23.17 -14.12 -14.63
CA GLU A 105 -22.76 -14.87 -13.43
C GLU A 105 -22.42 -16.33 -13.73
N ASP A 106 -23.10 -16.94 -14.69
CA ASP A 106 -22.95 -18.35 -15.07
C ASP A 106 -22.04 -18.60 -16.27
N PHE A 107 -21.49 -17.52 -16.90
CA PHE A 107 -20.58 -17.65 -18.04
C PHE A 107 -19.25 -18.27 -17.61
N SER A 108 -18.74 -19.16 -18.47
CA SER A 108 -17.33 -19.56 -18.44
C SER A 108 -16.42 -18.44 -19.01
N ALA A 109 -15.12 -18.59 -18.89
CA ALA A 109 -14.19 -17.67 -19.57
C ALA A 109 -14.27 -17.82 -21.10
N GLU A 110 -14.50 -19.04 -21.57
CA GLU A 110 -14.69 -19.36 -22.98
C GLU A 110 -15.94 -18.67 -23.54
N ASP A 111 -17.07 -18.71 -22.81
CA ASP A 111 -18.30 -18.02 -23.23
C ASP A 111 -18.07 -16.51 -23.37
N VAL A 112 -17.30 -15.89 -22.46
CA VAL A 112 -16.96 -14.47 -22.55
C VAL A 112 -16.14 -14.18 -23.80
N TRP A 113 -15.10 -14.97 -24.09
CA TRP A 113 -14.26 -14.77 -25.27
C TRP A 113 -14.99 -15.03 -26.57
N ASN A 114 -15.83 -16.07 -26.64
CA ASN A 114 -16.66 -16.36 -27.81
C ASN A 114 -17.60 -15.20 -28.07
N TYR A 115 -18.29 -14.68 -27.04
CA TYR A 115 -19.14 -13.51 -27.19
C TYR A 115 -18.38 -12.28 -27.69
N LEU A 116 -17.20 -11.99 -27.12
CA LEU A 116 -16.39 -10.82 -27.50
C LEU A 116 -15.84 -10.93 -28.93
N LEU A 117 -15.51 -12.12 -29.40
CA LEU A 117 -14.99 -12.32 -30.77
C LEU A 117 -16.08 -12.33 -31.83
N GLU A 118 -17.29 -12.76 -31.48
CA GLU A 118 -18.43 -12.78 -32.36
C GLU A 118 -19.13 -11.40 -32.47
N ASN A 119 -18.99 -10.56 -31.45
CA ASN A 119 -19.71 -9.29 -31.37
C ASN A 119 -18.72 -8.13 -31.35
N LYS A 120 -19.03 -7.11 -32.14
CA LYS A 120 -18.31 -5.84 -32.07
C LYS A 120 -18.58 -5.12 -30.75
N ASN A 121 -17.60 -4.34 -30.31
CA ASN A 121 -17.78 -3.50 -29.14
C ASN A 121 -18.82 -2.39 -29.39
N PRO A 122 -19.38 -1.75 -28.36
CA PRO A 122 -20.43 -0.73 -28.48
C PRO A 122 -20.05 0.49 -29.31
N TRP A 123 -18.75 0.74 -29.55
CA TRP A 123 -18.25 1.81 -30.40
C TRP A 123 -17.93 1.37 -31.83
N GLY A 124 -18.18 0.09 -32.15
CA GLY A 124 -18.17 -0.41 -33.54
C GLY A 124 -16.90 -1.11 -33.98
N GLU A 125 -15.89 -1.21 -33.12
CA GLU A 125 -14.60 -1.87 -33.38
C GLU A 125 -14.64 -3.37 -33.01
N GLU A 126 -13.74 -4.15 -33.58
CA GLU A 126 -13.58 -5.55 -33.25
C GLU A 126 -12.73 -5.74 -31.99
N ASN A 127 -13.02 -6.79 -31.20
CA ASN A 127 -12.31 -7.09 -29.95
C ASN A 127 -11.03 -7.93 -30.14
N ARG A 128 -10.52 -8.04 -31.38
CA ARG A 128 -9.29 -8.80 -31.67
C ARG A 128 -8.05 -8.19 -31.04
N ASP A 129 -7.99 -6.85 -31.02
CA ASP A 129 -6.87 -6.14 -30.36
C ASP A 129 -6.87 -6.37 -28.84
N LEU A 130 -8.08 -6.46 -28.25
CA LEU A 130 -8.21 -6.84 -26.84
C LEU A 130 -7.69 -8.28 -26.60
N LEU A 131 -8.02 -9.23 -27.48
CA LEU A 131 -7.51 -10.59 -27.39
C LEU A 131 -5.98 -10.62 -27.53
N ALA A 132 -5.41 -9.92 -28.52
CA ALA A 132 -3.96 -9.83 -28.71
C ALA A 132 -3.28 -9.28 -27.46
N MET A 133 -3.80 -8.20 -26.89
CA MET A 133 -3.29 -7.60 -25.65
C MET A 133 -3.30 -8.58 -24.47
N TYR A 134 -4.35 -9.42 -24.35
CA TYR A 134 -4.39 -10.48 -23.33
C TYR A 134 -3.43 -11.62 -23.62
N GLN A 135 -3.20 -11.94 -24.90
CA GLN A 135 -2.20 -12.95 -25.30
C GLN A 135 -0.79 -12.45 -25.02
N ASP A 136 -0.48 -11.21 -25.32
CA ASP A 136 0.83 -10.59 -25.05
C ASP A 136 1.13 -10.54 -23.53
N ALA A 137 0.10 -10.28 -22.72
CA ALA A 137 0.23 -10.32 -21.27
C ALA A 137 0.40 -11.75 -20.70
N ASN A 138 0.00 -12.78 -21.43
CA ASN A 138 0.03 -14.19 -21.07
C ASN A 138 0.95 -15.00 -22.03
N ALA A 139 2.25 -14.80 -21.95
CA ALA A 139 3.23 -15.39 -22.90
C ALA A 139 3.19 -16.93 -23.06
N SER A 140 2.34 -17.67 -22.33
CA SER A 140 2.30 -19.14 -22.35
C SER A 140 0.92 -19.77 -22.49
N GLU A 141 -0.19 -19.03 -22.40
CA GLU A 141 -1.52 -19.64 -22.41
C GLU A 141 -2.49 -18.85 -23.30
N CYS A 142 -2.99 -19.53 -24.34
CA CYS A 142 -4.13 -18.99 -25.11
C CYS A 142 -5.33 -18.80 -24.18
N PRO A 143 -5.99 -17.63 -24.14
CA PRO A 143 -7.17 -17.42 -23.29
C PRO A 143 -8.33 -18.35 -23.65
N LEU A 144 -8.30 -19.00 -24.82
CA LEU A 144 -9.27 -19.96 -25.31
C LEU A 144 -9.01 -21.43 -24.91
N VAL A 145 -7.83 -21.73 -24.37
CA VAL A 145 -7.46 -23.09 -23.91
C VAL A 145 -7.29 -23.03 -22.39
N ILE A 146 -8.33 -23.34 -21.66
CA ILE A 146 -8.30 -23.44 -20.19
C ILE A 146 -8.14 -24.92 -19.86
N ASP A 147 -6.96 -25.32 -19.42
CA ASP A 147 -6.78 -26.57 -18.70
C ASP A 147 -7.51 -26.44 -17.34
N THR A 148 -8.55 -27.24 -17.16
CA THR A 148 -9.38 -27.25 -15.95
C THR A 148 -8.62 -27.76 -14.72
N SER A 149 -7.40 -28.25 -14.87
CA SER A 149 -6.54 -28.76 -13.79
C SER A 149 -5.63 -27.70 -13.17
N SER A 150 -5.45 -26.52 -13.81
CA SER A 150 -4.65 -25.44 -13.26
C SER A 150 -5.52 -24.37 -12.62
N THR A 151 -5.13 -23.89 -11.43
CA THR A 151 -5.76 -22.76 -10.76
C THR A 151 -5.78 -21.55 -11.69
N SER A 152 -6.98 -21.28 -12.22
CA SER A 152 -7.28 -20.27 -13.22
C SER A 152 -6.57 -18.93 -13.00
N CYS A 153 -5.81 -18.51 -14.01
CA CYS A 153 -5.59 -17.11 -14.37
C CYS A 153 -4.97 -16.21 -13.29
N GLY A 154 -3.90 -16.64 -12.62
CA GLY A 154 -3.12 -15.76 -11.74
C GLY A 154 -2.20 -14.80 -12.48
N GLY A 155 -1.74 -15.12 -13.69
CA GLY A 155 -0.64 -14.45 -14.39
C GLY A 155 -1.04 -13.36 -15.37
N GLY A 156 -2.16 -13.49 -16.06
CA GLY A 156 -2.56 -12.61 -17.17
C GLY A 156 -3.51 -11.48 -16.82
N ARG A 157 -3.62 -11.08 -15.58
CA ARG A 157 -4.47 -9.96 -15.19
C ARG A 157 -3.70 -8.65 -15.31
N PHE A 158 -4.21 -7.73 -16.12
CA PHE A 158 -3.76 -6.34 -16.09
C PHE A 158 -3.97 -5.77 -14.69
N GLY A 159 -2.91 -5.30 -14.07
CA GLY A 159 -2.90 -4.72 -12.72
C GLY A 159 -2.34 -3.31 -12.73
N CYS A 160 -2.31 -2.70 -11.54
CA CYS A 160 -1.57 -1.45 -11.37
C CYS A 160 -0.07 -1.76 -11.48
N TRP A 161 0.69 -0.99 -12.24
CA TRP A 161 2.13 -1.16 -12.35
C TRP A 161 2.84 -1.07 -10.99
N THR A 162 2.31 -0.28 -10.06
CA THR A 162 2.79 -0.14 -8.68
C THR A 162 2.42 -1.32 -7.77
N CYS A 163 1.76 -2.37 -8.29
CA CYS A 163 1.27 -3.47 -7.45
C CYS A 163 2.40 -4.34 -6.92
N THR A 164 2.58 -4.34 -5.62
CA THR A 164 3.56 -5.16 -4.89
C THR A 164 2.94 -6.35 -4.16
N VAL A 165 1.62 -6.54 -4.30
CA VAL A 165 0.86 -7.64 -3.69
C VAL A 165 1.25 -8.98 -4.29
N VAL A 166 1.49 -9.02 -5.62
CA VAL A 166 1.98 -10.20 -6.32
C VAL A 166 3.51 -10.18 -6.40
N ASP A 167 4.14 -11.35 -6.36
CA ASP A 167 5.60 -11.42 -6.42
C ASP A 167 6.11 -11.06 -7.82
N ASN A 168 5.59 -11.67 -8.86
CA ASN A 168 5.93 -11.38 -10.24
C ASN A 168 4.73 -10.75 -10.95
N GLN A 169 4.96 -9.65 -11.66
CA GLN A 169 4.00 -9.08 -12.58
C GLN A 169 4.30 -9.60 -14.00
N SER A 170 3.92 -10.86 -14.24
CA SER A 170 4.17 -11.51 -15.52
C SER A 170 3.63 -10.71 -16.72
N TYR A 171 2.48 -10.02 -16.56
CA TYR A 171 1.94 -9.19 -17.65
C TYR A 171 2.89 -8.06 -18.04
N LEU A 172 3.53 -7.38 -17.07
CA LEU A 172 4.45 -6.28 -17.34
C LEU A 172 5.71 -6.77 -18.05
N SER A 173 6.31 -7.86 -17.53
CA SER A 173 7.47 -8.49 -18.16
C SER A 173 7.15 -8.99 -19.56
N ASN A 174 6.01 -9.65 -19.74
CA ASN A 174 5.61 -10.17 -21.05
C ASN A 174 5.34 -9.04 -22.06
N MET A 175 4.73 -7.93 -21.64
CA MET A 175 4.53 -6.78 -22.54
C MET A 175 5.85 -6.14 -22.97
N ILE A 176 6.86 -6.12 -22.10
CA ILE A 176 8.21 -5.65 -22.43
C ILE A 176 8.87 -6.64 -23.41
N ASP A 177 8.85 -7.93 -23.09
CA ASP A 177 9.53 -8.97 -23.87
C ASP A 177 8.92 -9.15 -25.29
N ASN A 178 7.61 -8.87 -25.46
CA ASN A 178 6.89 -9.13 -26.70
C ASN A 178 6.86 -7.95 -27.69
N ASP A 179 7.05 -6.71 -27.27
CA ASP A 179 7.04 -5.53 -28.16
C ASP A 179 8.03 -4.45 -27.69
N GLU A 180 9.06 -4.19 -28.49
CA GLU A 180 10.07 -3.14 -28.26
C GLU A 180 9.44 -1.75 -28.01
N LYS A 181 8.22 -1.50 -28.48
CA LYS A 181 7.50 -0.25 -28.20
C LYS A 181 7.17 -0.10 -26.71
N ASN A 182 7.27 -1.16 -25.93
CA ASN A 182 7.01 -1.20 -24.50
C ASN A 182 8.27 -1.10 -23.64
N ASP A 183 9.46 -0.95 -24.23
CA ASP A 183 10.74 -0.85 -23.48
C ASP A 183 10.72 0.24 -22.40
N TRP A 184 9.96 1.32 -22.61
CA TRP A 184 9.76 2.36 -21.61
C TRP A 184 9.14 1.83 -20.30
N MET A 185 8.45 0.69 -20.34
CA MET A 185 7.85 0.06 -19.16
C MET A 185 8.89 -0.58 -18.24
N GLU A 186 10.14 -0.80 -18.70
CA GLU A 186 11.24 -1.25 -17.84
C GLU A 186 11.43 -0.31 -16.65
N VAL A 187 11.30 1.00 -16.87
CA VAL A 187 11.39 2.00 -15.81
C VAL A 187 10.32 1.79 -14.73
N LEU A 188 9.10 1.44 -15.15
CA LEU A 188 8.03 1.11 -14.21
C LEU A 188 8.31 -0.17 -13.44
N ALA A 189 8.88 -1.18 -14.12
CA ALA A 189 9.25 -2.45 -13.50
C ALA A 189 10.36 -2.26 -12.46
N GLU A 190 11.37 -1.43 -12.75
CA GLU A 190 12.45 -1.07 -11.82
C GLU A 190 11.91 -0.38 -10.57
N LEU A 191 11.10 0.67 -10.74
CA LEU A 191 10.48 1.41 -9.62
C LEU A 191 9.58 0.50 -8.77
N ARG A 192 8.79 -0.36 -9.41
CA ARG A 192 7.98 -1.35 -8.72
C ARG A 192 8.83 -2.34 -7.93
N GLN A 193 9.91 -2.85 -8.53
CA GLN A 193 10.80 -3.81 -7.86
C GLN A 193 11.47 -3.21 -6.65
N GLU A 194 11.84 -1.93 -6.70
CA GLU A 194 12.38 -1.23 -5.55
C GLU A 194 11.35 -1.17 -4.39
N LEU A 195 10.09 -0.83 -4.69
CA LEU A 195 9.02 -0.90 -3.69
C LEU A 195 8.80 -2.32 -3.17
N LYS A 196 8.87 -3.33 -4.04
CA LYS A 196 8.72 -4.73 -3.65
C LYS A 196 9.83 -5.16 -2.69
N ASN A 197 11.06 -4.72 -2.92
CA ASN A 197 12.21 -5.03 -2.07
C ASN A 197 12.11 -4.44 -0.65
N THR A 198 11.25 -3.43 -0.46
CA THR A 198 10.96 -2.87 0.88
C THR A 198 9.97 -3.71 1.69
N GLN A 199 9.33 -4.70 1.06
CA GLN A 199 8.47 -5.62 1.80
C GLN A 199 9.29 -6.55 2.68
N PRO A 200 8.70 -7.10 3.75
CA PRO A 200 9.42 -8.00 4.63
C PRO A 200 9.90 -9.21 3.83
N ASN A 201 11.18 -9.29 3.62
CA ASN A 201 11.84 -10.52 3.28
C ASN A 201 12.19 -11.20 4.61
N TYR A 202 11.34 -12.11 5.03
CA TYR A 202 11.67 -12.96 6.16
C TYR A 202 12.85 -13.83 5.75
N ARG A 203 14.02 -13.52 6.29
CA ARG A 203 15.21 -14.36 6.16
C ARG A 203 15.23 -15.33 7.31
N TYR A 204 15.48 -16.56 7.01
CA TYR A 204 15.55 -17.62 7.99
C TYR A 204 17.00 -18.04 8.18
N PHE A 205 17.50 -17.87 9.39
CA PHE A 205 18.89 -18.19 9.72
C PHE A 205 18.93 -19.40 10.67
N CYS A 206 19.90 -20.27 10.44
CA CYS A 206 20.20 -21.35 11.37
C CYS A 206 20.79 -20.78 12.68
N LYS A 207 20.21 -21.11 13.82
CA LYS A 207 20.70 -20.66 15.13
C LYS A 207 22.10 -21.21 15.46
N THR A 208 22.46 -22.33 14.86
CA THR A 208 23.75 -23.02 15.10
C THR A 208 24.87 -22.41 14.27
N CYS A 209 24.74 -22.38 12.95
CA CYS A 209 25.81 -21.88 12.06
C CYS A 209 25.68 -20.39 11.71
N LYS A 210 24.58 -19.73 12.10
CA LYS A 210 24.28 -18.32 11.81
C LYS A 210 24.12 -17.98 10.34
N ASN A 211 24.17 -18.97 9.44
CA ASN A 211 23.98 -18.77 8.02
C ASN A 211 22.51 -18.80 7.62
N GLU A 212 22.18 -18.08 6.56
CA GLU A 212 20.86 -18.09 5.96
C GLU A 212 20.49 -19.47 5.43
N ILE A 213 19.21 -19.80 5.42
CA ILE A 213 18.70 -21.03 4.85
C ILE A 213 18.58 -20.84 3.34
N ASP A 214 19.37 -21.56 2.57
CA ASP A 214 19.42 -21.48 1.12
C ASP A 214 18.58 -22.57 0.45
N TYR A 215 18.16 -22.29 -0.81
CA TYR A 215 17.41 -23.25 -1.62
C TYR A 215 18.33 -23.97 -2.62
N ASN A 216 18.41 -25.30 -2.52
CA ASN A 216 19.11 -26.14 -3.47
C ASN A 216 18.18 -26.51 -4.63
N LYS A 217 18.40 -25.90 -5.81
CA LYS A 217 17.60 -26.15 -7.02
C LYS A 217 17.70 -27.59 -7.54
N LYS A 218 18.84 -28.28 -7.33
CA LYS A 218 19.05 -29.66 -7.82
C LYS A 218 18.30 -30.66 -6.94
N GLU A 219 18.40 -30.52 -5.64
CA GLU A 219 17.77 -31.41 -4.67
C GLU A 219 16.33 -30.98 -4.31
N ARG A 220 15.88 -29.80 -4.78
CA ARG A 220 14.58 -29.20 -4.48
C ARG A 220 14.26 -29.13 -2.98
N ASN A 221 15.27 -28.80 -2.18
CA ASN A 221 15.13 -28.66 -0.73
C ASN A 221 15.80 -27.37 -0.23
N TYR A 222 15.44 -26.98 0.99
CA TYR A 222 16.10 -25.91 1.72
C TYR A 222 17.15 -26.50 2.67
N PHE A 223 18.28 -25.87 2.80
CA PHE A 223 19.40 -26.37 3.61
C PHE A 223 20.13 -25.23 4.34
N CYS A 224 20.80 -25.57 5.42
CA CYS A 224 21.78 -24.69 6.06
C CYS A 224 23.17 -25.32 6.00
N SER A 225 24.19 -24.51 6.23
CA SER A 225 25.60 -24.95 6.26
C SER A 225 25.93 -26.00 7.31
N CYS A 226 24.99 -26.29 8.25
CA CYS A 226 25.08 -27.40 9.20
C CYS A 226 24.55 -28.73 8.63
N GLU A 227 24.33 -28.82 7.32
CA GLU A 227 23.78 -30.01 6.62
C GLU A 227 22.32 -30.37 6.97
N LYS A 228 21.60 -29.53 7.74
CA LYS A 228 20.18 -29.71 7.95
C LYS A 228 19.42 -29.37 6.66
N LYS A 229 18.53 -30.28 6.27
CA LYS A 229 17.69 -30.19 5.07
C LYS A 229 16.21 -30.10 5.46
N TYR A 230 15.45 -29.24 4.77
CA TYR A 230 14.02 -29.07 4.91
C TYR A 230 13.36 -29.27 3.55
N LYS A 231 12.25 -30.03 3.50
CA LYS A 231 11.53 -30.29 2.23
C LYS A 231 11.00 -29.02 1.58
N ASN A 232 10.51 -28.12 2.39
CA ASN A 232 9.96 -26.83 1.97
C ASN A 232 10.30 -25.77 3.01
N MET A 233 10.04 -24.51 2.68
CA MET A 233 10.30 -23.39 3.57
C MET A 233 9.41 -23.43 4.84
N ASP A 234 8.19 -23.96 4.75
CA ASP A 234 7.30 -24.04 5.91
C ASP A 234 7.80 -25.04 6.96
N ASP A 235 8.44 -26.13 6.54
CA ASP A 235 9.14 -27.05 7.46
C ASP A 235 10.29 -26.33 8.18
N ALA A 236 11.04 -25.49 7.47
CA ALA A 236 12.09 -24.67 8.09
C ALA A 236 11.50 -23.63 9.06
N LYS A 237 10.44 -22.95 8.69
CA LYS A 237 9.73 -21.98 9.55
C LYS A 237 9.18 -22.61 10.84
N ASN A 238 8.71 -23.83 10.74
CA ASN A 238 8.17 -24.58 11.89
C ASN A 238 9.23 -25.10 12.84
N ASP A 239 10.50 -25.19 12.39
CA ASP A 239 11.62 -25.58 13.26
C ASP A 239 12.15 -24.40 14.10
N LYS A 240 11.26 -23.78 14.88
CA LYS A 240 11.58 -22.63 15.75
C LYS A 240 12.75 -22.89 16.71
N LYS A 241 13.05 -24.15 17.01
CA LYS A 241 14.18 -24.55 17.88
C LYS A 241 15.54 -24.25 17.23
N ASN A 242 15.65 -24.49 15.93
CA ASN A 242 16.92 -24.42 15.20
C ASN A 242 16.99 -23.25 14.21
N ILE A 243 15.86 -22.65 13.87
CA ILE A 243 15.75 -21.56 12.90
C ILE A 243 15.34 -20.28 13.61
N GLN A 244 15.98 -19.19 13.23
CA GLN A 244 15.64 -17.83 13.64
C GLN A 244 15.13 -17.08 12.40
N GLU A 245 13.94 -16.53 12.52
CA GLU A 245 13.42 -15.57 11.56
C GLU A 245 14.04 -14.21 11.86
N VAL A 246 14.66 -13.60 10.86
CA VAL A 246 15.22 -12.24 10.93
C VAL A 246 14.48 -11.36 9.98
N ASP A 247 14.00 -10.28 10.51
CA ASP A 247 13.15 -9.31 9.85
C ASP A 247 14.00 -8.13 9.35
N ASN A 248 14.03 -7.88 8.04
CA ASN A 248 14.82 -6.79 7.43
C ASN A 248 14.08 -5.44 7.39
N TRP A 249 13.08 -5.23 8.24
CA TRP A 249 12.30 -3.99 8.24
C TRP A 249 13.11 -2.73 8.57
N GLY A 250 14.25 -2.90 9.28
CA GLY A 250 14.94 -1.81 9.98
C GLY A 250 15.54 -0.73 9.10
N ASP A 251 15.85 -1.04 7.82
CA ASP A 251 16.65 -0.12 7.02
C ASP A 251 15.80 0.99 6.37
N VAL A 252 14.55 0.71 6.05
CA VAL A 252 13.69 1.67 5.33
C VAL A 252 12.44 2.11 6.11
N ARG A 253 12.17 1.52 7.29
CA ARG A 253 10.98 1.81 8.09
C ARG A 253 11.30 2.24 9.50
N GLU A 254 10.47 3.14 10.04
CA GLU A 254 10.57 3.56 11.44
C GLU A 254 10.18 2.41 12.38
N ARG A 255 10.79 2.35 13.56
CA ARG A 255 10.44 1.39 14.63
C ARG A 255 9.17 1.82 15.38
N VAL A 256 8.84 3.09 15.34
CA VAL A 256 7.64 3.69 15.94
C VAL A 256 6.55 3.80 14.89
N ARG A 257 5.34 3.39 15.23
CA ARG A 257 4.18 3.56 14.35
C ARG A 257 3.78 5.02 14.21
N ARG A 258 2.95 5.34 13.23
CA ARG A 258 2.46 6.69 12.99
C ARG A 258 1.67 7.28 14.18
N ASP A 259 1.03 6.43 14.99
CA ASP A 259 0.37 6.82 16.24
C ASP A 259 1.35 7.18 17.38
N GLY A 260 2.66 7.09 17.12
CA GLY A 260 3.71 7.39 18.08
C GLY A 260 4.04 6.24 19.03
N ASN A 261 3.55 5.03 18.79
CA ASN A 261 3.75 3.89 19.66
C ASN A 261 4.61 2.78 19.02
N VAL A 262 5.39 2.11 19.85
CA VAL A 262 5.97 0.80 19.52
C VAL A 262 4.92 -0.27 19.85
N THR A 263 4.49 -1.05 18.86
CA THR A 263 3.44 -2.07 19.01
C THR A 263 4.00 -3.45 18.76
N LEU A 264 3.86 -4.35 19.73
CA LEU A 264 4.24 -5.76 19.59
C LEU A 264 3.28 -6.47 18.62
N LYS A 265 3.77 -7.45 17.86
CA LYS A 265 2.90 -8.32 17.05
C LYS A 265 1.99 -9.15 17.96
N MET A 266 0.75 -9.44 17.52
CA MET A 266 -0.24 -10.16 18.34
C MET A 266 0.20 -11.59 18.72
N HIS A 267 0.98 -12.24 17.86
CA HIS A 267 1.46 -13.61 18.04
C HIS A 267 2.97 -13.68 18.28
N SER A 268 3.56 -12.61 18.83
CA SER A 268 4.96 -12.66 19.25
C SER A 268 5.05 -13.49 20.53
N ASP A 269 5.39 -14.76 20.37
CA ASP A 269 5.85 -15.58 21.50
C ASP A 269 7.20 -14.98 21.94
N ASP A 270 7.25 -14.26 23.04
CA ASP A 270 8.42 -13.78 23.82
C ASP A 270 9.68 -13.26 23.06
N ASP A 271 9.67 -13.18 21.73
CA ASP A 271 10.81 -12.81 20.90
C ASP A 271 10.98 -11.29 20.69
N GLY A 272 10.01 -10.49 21.15
CA GLY A 272 10.03 -9.05 21.01
C GLY A 272 9.70 -8.55 19.58
N SER A 273 9.08 -9.37 18.73
CA SER A 273 8.63 -8.97 17.40
C SER A 273 7.66 -7.79 17.48
N TYR A 274 7.86 -6.78 16.65
CA TYR A 274 7.06 -5.57 16.64
C TYR A 274 6.50 -5.29 15.24
N THR A 275 5.46 -4.46 15.19
CA THR A 275 4.89 -3.99 13.93
C THR A 275 5.63 -2.73 13.49
N PRO A 276 6.32 -2.73 12.35
CA PRO A 276 7.05 -1.57 11.87
C PRO A 276 6.15 -0.36 11.61
N GLY A 277 6.70 0.81 11.79
CA GLY A 277 6.08 2.09 11.52
C GLY A 277 6.04 2.46 10.03
N PRO A 278 5.91 3.75 9.70
CA PRO A 278 5.94 4.26 8.34
C PRO A 278 7.33 4.15 7.71
N TYR A 279 7.42 4.40 6.40
CA TYR A 279 8.72 4.59 5.75
C TYR A 279 9.47 5.77 6.36
N ARG A 280 10.79 5.63 6.50
CA ARG A 280 11.69 6.68 6.98
C ARG A 280 11.73 7.85 5.97
N MET A 281 12.00 9.05 6.45
CA MET A 281 12.02 10.24 5.59
C MET A 281 13.12 10.21 4.53
N ASP A 282 14.28 9.64 4.85
CA ASP A 282 15.37 9.42 3.89
C ASP A 282 14.91 8.57 2.70
N PHE A 283 14.29 7.41 2.96
CA PHE A 283 13.71 6.57 1.91
C PHE A 283 12.65 7.32 1.08
N ARG A 284 11.73 8.06 1.73
CA ARG A 284 10.67 8.79 1.02
C ARG A 284 11.24 9.84 0.07
N LYS A 285 12.26 10.58 0.51
CA LYS A 285 12.96 11.61 -0.30
C LYS A 285 13.69 10.96 -1.48
N GLU A 286 14.44 9.91 -1.23
CA GLU A 286 15.17 9.16 -2.26
C GLU A 286 14.22 8.55 -3.29
N PHE A 287 13.13 7.93 -2.84
CA PHE A 287 12.16 7.33 -3.75
C PHE A 287 11.39 8.37 -4.57
N LEU A 288 11.06 9.54 -4.00
CA LEU A 288 10.48 10.66 -4.74
C LEU A 288 11.40 11.12 -5.86
N GLU A 289 12.70 11.26 -5.60
CA GLU A 289 13.68 11.64 -6.62
C GLU A 289 13.74 10.59 -7.74
N LYS A 290 13.79 9.30 -7.40
CA LYS A 290 13.78 8.20 -8.37
C LYS A 290 12.50 8.16 -9.21
N LEU A 291 11.35 8.40 -8.58
CA LEU A 291 10.07 8.45 -9.28
C LEU A 291 10.03 9.56 -10.32
N LEU A 292 10.51 10.75 -9.97
CA LEU A 292 10.57 11.90 -10.89
C LEU A 292 11.61 11.69 -12.00
N LEU A 293 12.76 11.11 -11.71
CA LEU A 293 13.75 10.72 -12.72
C LEU A 293 13.18 9.66 -13.68
N GLY A 294 12.46 8.69 -13.15
CA GLY A 294 11.75 7.68 -13.94
C GLY A 294 10.70 8.31 -14.85
N GLN A 295 9.89 9.26 -14.34
CA GLN A 295 8.93 10.02 -15.14
C GLN A 295 9.61 10.71 -16.31
N LYS A 296 10.69 11.44 -16.05
CA LYS A 296 11.47 12.16 -17.09
C LYS A 296 12.01 11.19 -18.14
N LYS A 297 12.59 10.05 -17.74
CA LYS A 297 13.07 9.02 -18.66
C LYS A 297 11.95 8.48 -19.55
N ILE A 298 10.76 8.23 -18.99
CA ILE A 298 9.59 7.76 -19.75
C ILE A 298 9.12 8.84 -20.74
N GLN A 299 9.03 10.10 -20.34
CA GLN A 299 8.65 11.22 -21.20
C GLN A 299 9.60 11.34 -22.40
N GLU A 300 10.91 11.16 -22.18
CA GLU A 300 11.91 11.16 -23.26
C GLU A 300 11.75 9.96 -24.20
N LEU A 301 11.58 8.74 -23.68
CA LEU A 301 11.43 7.51 -24.45
C LEU A 301 10.15 7.51 -25.29
N LYS A 302 9.03 7.95 -24.70
CA LYS A 302 7.74 8.00 -25.40
C LYS A 302 7.56 9.26 -26.25
N LYS A 303 8.42 10.26 -26.10
CA LYS A 303 8.25 11.61 -26.66
C LYS A 303 6.87 12.21 -26.29
N ASP A 304 6.43 11.94 -25.08
CA ASP A 304 5.16 12.37 -24.52
C ASP A 304 5.42 13.14 -23.20
N PRO A 305 5.46 14.49 -23.26
CA PRO A 305 5.75 15.31 -22.09
C PRO A 305 4.61 15.32 -21.06
N ASP A 306 3.40 14.91 -21.48
CA ASP A 306 2.21 14.94 -20.62
C ASP A 306 2.04 13.65 -19.80
N MET A 307 2.95 12.68 -19.98
CA MET A 307 2.91 11.45 -19.21
C MET A 307 3.50 11.67 -17.82
N GLU A 308 2.64 11.69 -16.81
CA GLU A 308 3.00 11.91 -15.41
C GLU A 308 2.84 10.62 -14.59
N LEU A 309 3.83 10.31 -13.77
CA LEU A 309 3.77 9.25 -12.74
C LEU A 309 3.29 9.79 -11.39
N ILE A 310 3.53 11.06 -11.14
CA ILE A 310 3.09 11.78 -9.94
C ILE A 310 2.66 13.20 -10.35
N LEU A 311 1.54 13.65 -9.82
CA LEU A 311 0.97 14.97 -10.12
C LEU A 311 1.61 16.08 -9.26
N GLU A 312 1.63 17.31 -9.77
CA GLU A 312 2.11 18.48 -9.00
C GLU A 312 1.28 18.68 -7.71
N ASP A 313 -0.04 18.45 -7.76
CA ASP A 313 -0.91 18.50 -6.58
C ASP A 313 -0.53 17.45 -5.52
N GLU A 314 -0.06 16.27 -5.92
CA GLU A 314 0.45 15.26 -4.99
C GLU A 314 1.75 15.73 -4.33
N ILE A 315 2.65 16.40 -5.06
CA ILE A 315 3.87 16.99 -4.51
C ILE A 315 3.51 18.06 -3.46
N HIS A 316 2.54 18.91 -3.74
CA HIS A 316 2.06 19.91 -2.78
C HIS A 316 1.53 19.27 -1.51
N GLU A 317 0.71 18.24 -1.63
CA GLU A 317 0.14 17.54 -0.47
C GLU A 317 1.21 16.75 0.31
N ILE A 318 2.17 16.11 -0.38
CA ILE A 318 3.33 15.45 0.24
C ILE A 318 4.13 16.45 1.06
N GLN A 319 4.49 17.62 0.47
CA GLN A 319 5.24 18.65 1.18
C GLN A 319 4.46 19.19 2.39
N ARG A 320 3.16 19.43 2.25
CA ARG A 320 2.31 19.86 3.35
C ARG A 320 2.35 18.84 4.51
N ILE A 321 2.27 17.55 4.22
CA ILE A 321 2.35 16.48 5.24
C ILE A 321 3.74 16.45 5.87
N TRP A 322 4.82 16.50 5.08
CA TRP A 322 6.18 16.50 5.62
C TRP A 322 6.45 17.69 6.53
N ARG A 323 5.95 18.87 6.16
CA ARG A 323 6.06 20.07 6.99
C ARG A 323 5.31 19.90 8.32
N LEU A 324 4.11 19.35 8.30
CA LEU A 324 3.27 19.22 9.49
C LEU A 324 3.67 18.07 10.42
N GLU A 325 4.03 16.90 9.86
CA GLU A 325 4.28 15.69 10.65
C GLU A 325 5.76 15.43 10.93
N HIS A 326 6.66 16.01 10.13
CA HIS A 326 8.10 15.78 10.22
C HIS A 326 8.92 17.07 10.42
N ALA A 327 8.26 18.24 10.51
CA ALA A 327 8.91 19.55 10.61
C ALA A 327 9.91 19.81 9.48
N ASP A 328 9.60 19.36 8.24
CA ASP A 328 10.42 19.58 7.06
C ASP A 328 10.19 21.00 6.51
N TRP A 329 10.80 21.99 7.13
CA TRP A 329 10.69 23.40 6.76
C TRP A 329 11.65 23.80 5.64
N THR A 330 12.54 22.89 5.24
CA THR A 330 13.39 23.06 4.05
C THR A 330 12.62 22.89 2.74
N ASP A 331 11.36 22.42 2.80
CA ASP A 331 10.53 22.14 1.63
C ASP A 331 11.17 21.11 0.68
N SER A 332 11.68 20.02 1.27
CA SER A 332 12.47 19.02 0.57
C SER A 332 11.78 18.42 -0.65
N ALA A 333 10.44 18.27 -0.66
CA ALA A 333 9.74 17.74 -1.83
C ALA A 333 9.82 18.72 -3.01
N TYR A 334 9.72 20.03 -2.77
CA TYR A 334 9.87 21.04 -3.80
C TYR A 334 11.33 21.15 -4.29
N GLU A 335 12.30 21.02 -3.38
CA GLU A 335 13.72 21.02 -3.76
C GLU A 335 14.05 19.83 -4.67
N ILE A 336 13.53 18.63 -4.35
CA ILE A 336 13.69 17.43 -5.15
C ILE A 336 13.02 17.62 -6.53
N TYR A 337 11.78 18.13 -6.54
CA TYR A 337 11.04 18.37 -7.77
C TYR A 337 11.78 19.37 -8.68
N ASN A 338 12.22 20.50 -8.14
CA ASN A 338 13.00 21.51 -8.87
C ASN A 338 14.32 20.95 -9.42
N LYS A 339 15.04 20.19 -8.60
CA LYS A 339 16.31 19.54 -9.01
C LYS A 339 16.14 18.65 -10.24
N VAL A 340 15.04 17.89 -10.33
CA VAL A 340 14.82 16.93 -11.42
C VAL A 340 14.17 17.58 -12.64
N THR A 341 13.15 18.41 -12.42
CA THR A 341 12.32 18.98 -13.50
C THR A 341 12.77 20.37 -13.96
N GLY A 342 13.51 21.10 -13.12
CA GLY A 342 13.87 22.50 -13.33
C GLY A 342 12.73 23.50 -13.05
N LYS A 343 11.55 23.02 -12.60
CA LYS A 343 10.40 23.86 -12.28
C LYS A 343 10.37 24.17 -10.77
N ASP A 344 9.99 25.39 -10.40
CA ASP A 344 9.82 25.80 -9.00
C ASP A 344 8.34 25.82 -8.61
N LEU A 345 7.96 24.96 -7.66
CA LEU A 345 6.62 24.90 -7.11
C LEU A 345 6.42 25.77 -5.85
N LYS A 346 7.49 26.32 -5.26
CA LYS A 346 7.41 27.13 -4.03
C LYS A 346 6.59 28.39 -4.21
N THR A 347 6.68 29.01 -5.40
CA THR A 347 6.02 30.28 -5.71
C THR A 347 4.49 30.20 -5.77
N GLN A 348 3.93 29.00 -5.84
CA GLN A 348 2.48 28.79 -5.93
C GLN A 348 1.78 28.69 -4.55
N ASN A 349 2.53 28.57 -3.46
CA ASN A 349 2.00 28.30 -2.12
C ASN A 349 2.37 29.39 -1.10
N ASN A 350 1.57 30.47 -1.08
CA ASN A 350 1.71 31.55 -0.10
C ASN A 350 1.26 31.17 1.33
N GLU A 351 0.75 29.97 1.57
CA GLU A 351 0.18 29.55 2.86
C GLU A 351 1.17 28.81 3.77
N MET A 352 2.34 28.47 3.30
CA MET A 352 3.30 27.67 4.05
C MET A 352 4.22 28.54 4.92
N GLY A 353 3.76 28.71 6.13
CA GLY A 353 4.45 28.91 7.40
C GLY A 353 5.68 29.82 7.48
N LYS A 354 5.77 30.53 8.59
CA LYS A 354 6.81 31.49 8.98
C LYS A 354 8.21 30.88 9.23
N PHE A 355 8.34 29.55 9.16
CA PHE A 355 9.62 28.86 9.41
C PHE A 355 10.19 28.34 8.10
N GLU A 356 11.46 28.67 7.88
CA GLU A 356 12.23 28.31 6.69
C GLU A 356 13.46 27.47 7.09
N LYS A 357 14.35 27.24 6.15
CA LYS A 357 15.56 26.43 6.33
C LYS A 357 16.46 26.95 7.45
N THR A 358 16.61 28.27 7.57
CA THR A 358 17.46 28.94 8.59
C THR A 358 16.94 28.66 10.00
N GLU A 359 15.64 28.76 10.20
CA GLU A 359 14.99 28.47 11.49
C GLU A 359 15.08 26.98 11.81
N GLN A 360 14.93 26.12 10.82
CA GLN A 360 15.10 24.67 11.01
C GLN A 360 16.51 24.35 11.48
N GLU A 361 17.55 24.81 10.78
CA GLU A 361 18.94 24.55 11.13
C GLU A 361 19.31 25.08 12.52
N LEU A 362 18.78 26.24 12.89
CA LEU A 362 18.99 26.82 14.23
C LEU A 362 18.31 25.96 15.29
N LEU A 363 17.05 25.55 15.07
CA LEU A 363 16.31 24.73 16.01
C LEU A 363 16.94 23.35 16.16
N GLU A 364 17.40 22.72 15.09
CA GLU A 364 18.11 21.44 15.12
C GLU A 364 19.37 21.52 16.01
N LYS A 365 20.18 22.57 15.86
CA LYS A 365 21.37 22.79 16.70
C LYS A 365 21.00 22.94 18.19
N ILE A 366 19.96 23.72 18.48
CA ILE A 366 19.48 23.90 19.87
C ILE A 366 18.97 22.57 20.43
N CYS A 367 18.15 21.85 19.69
CA CYS A 367 17.61 20.57 20.11
C CYS A 367 18.72 19.53 20.36
N GLN A 368 19.72 19.48 19.47
CA GLN A 368 20.88 18.60 19.62
C GLN A 368 21.70 18.91 20.89
N SER A 369 21.95 20.19 21.18
CA SER A 369 22.70 20.61 22.38
C SER A 369 21.99 20.20 23.67
N HIS A 370 20.67 20.18 23.68
CA HIS A 370 19.84 19.83 24.84
C HIS A 370 19.35 18.38 24.83
N LYS A 371 19.72 17.57 23.83
CA LYS A 371 19.26 16.18 23.66
C LYS A 371 17.72 16.05 23.60
N ILE A 372 17.07 17.02 22.97
CA ILE A 372 15.63 17.04 22.74
C ILE A 372 15.38 16.60 21.29
N PRO A 373 14.42 15.70 21.03
CA PRO A 373 14.08 15.34 19.65
C PRO A 373 13.57 16.55 18.86
N PHE A 374 14.26 16.93 17.78
CA PHE A 374 13.88 18.05 16.91
C PHE A 374 12.42 17.94 16.45
N ARG A 375 12.03 16.76 15.97
CA ARG A 375 10.67 16.50 15.48
C ARG A 375 9.57 16.76 16.52
N LEU A 376 9.85 16.49 17.81
CA LEU A 376 8.91 16.83 18.91
C LEU A 376 8.68 18.35 18.96
N VAL A 377 9.76 19.12 19.00
CA VAL A 377 9.66 20.60 19.11
C VAL A 377 8.99 21.18 17.85
N GLY A 378 9.39 20.70 16.66
CA GLY A 378 8.79 21.12 15.39
C GLY A 378 7.29 20.82 15.32
N ASN A 379 6.86 19.62 15.75
CA ASN A 379 5.44 19.29 15.79
C ASN A 379 4.66 20.12 16.78
N LEU A 380 5.22 20.43 17.94
CA LEU A 380 4.58 21.34 18.93
C LEU A 380 4.42 22.75 18.35
N LEU A 381 5.46 23.27 17.66
CA LEU A 381 5.40 24.57 16.98
C LEU A 381 4.33 24.57 15.88
N ASN A 382 4.27 23.51 15.07
CA ASN A 382 3.21 23.36 14.05
C ASN A 382 1.81 23.35 14.65
N LEU A 383 1.60 22.67 15.80
CA LEU A 383 0.31 22.66 16.49
C LEU A 383 -0.09 24.08 16.96
N GLU A 384 0.84 24.85 17.50
CA GLU A 384 0.61 26.23 17.88
C GLU A 384 0.31 27.14 16.68
N MET A 385 1.05 26.99 15.57
CA MET A 385 0.80 27.74 14.34
C MET A 385 -0.60 27.51 13.78
N ILE A 386 -1.03 26.24 13.69
CA ILE A 386 -2.38 25.90 13.20
C ILE A 386 -3.48 26.47 14.13
N ALA A 387 -3.21 26.56 15.42
CA ALA A 387 -4.15 27.09 16.39
C ALA A 387 -4.10 28.62 16.52
N GLN A 388 -3.15 29.29 15.85
CA GLN A 388 -3.05 30.75 15.86
C GLN A 388 -4.28 31.36 15.20
N GLY A 389 -4.97 32.24 15.91
CA GLY A 389 -6.23 32.87 15.44
C GLY A 389 -7.52 32.11 15.78
N ALA A 390 -7.44 30.91 16.33
CA ALA A 390 -8.62 30.18 16.77
C ALA A 390 -9.20 30.76 18.09
N ASN A 391 -10.49 31.12 18.08
CA ASN A 391 -11.19 31.66 19.27
C ASN A 391 -11.32 30.62 20.41
N ARG A 392 -11.23 29.32 20.12
CA ARG A 392 -11.27 28.22 21.10
C ARG A 392 -10.06 27.31 20.97
N ARG A 393 -9.19 27.38 21.97
CA ARG A 393 -7.97 26.54 22.07
C ARG A 393 -8.18 25.21 22.81
N ALA A 394 -9.43 24.84 23.14
CA ALA A 394 -9.71 23.67 23.98
C ALA A 394 -9.08 22.36 23.46
N LYS A 395 -9.05 22.17 22.13
CA LYS A 395 -8.47 20.96 21.51
C LYS A 395 -6.94 20.96 21.39
N ILE A 396 -6.27 22.12 21.57
CA ILE A 396 -4.81 22.17 21.42
C ILE A 396 -4.10 21.45 22.56
N HIS A 397 -4.62 21.56 23.80
CA HIS A 397 -4.05 20.86 24.95
C HIS A 397 -4.11 19.36 24.80
N GLU A 398 -5.19 18.82 24.25
CA GLU A 398 -5.31 17.38 23.95
C GLU A 398 -4.30 16.95 22.89
N LYS A 399 -4.13 17.75 21.85
CA LYS A 399 -3.15 17.48 20.78
C LYS A 399 -1.71 17.53 21.32
N ILE A 400 -1.37 18.55 22.11
CA ILE A 400 -0.06 18.67 22.76
C ILE A 400 0.18 17.47 23.71
N LYS A 401 -0.81 17.12 24.52
CA LYS A 401 -0.71 15.95 25.41
C LYS A 401 -0.52 14.66 24.63
N HIS A 402 -1.23 14.50 23.52
CA HIS A 402 -1.05 13.36 22.62
C HIS A 402 0.35 13.33 22.04
N GLU A 403 0.88 14.46 21.55
CA GLU A 403 2.22 14.58 20.98
C GLU A 403 3.30 14.25 22.01
N LEU A 404 3.18 14.79 23.23
CA LEU A 404 4.11 14.49 24.33
C LEU A 404 4.02 13.02 24.80
N GLY A 405 2.90 12.36 24.57
CA GLY A 405 2.68 10.96 24.93
C GLY A 405 3.29 9.94 23.95
N LYS A 406 3.81 10.39 22.80
CA LYS A 406 4.46 9.53 21.82
C LYS A 406 5.82 9.03 22.33
N GLU A 407 6.34 7.99 21.67
CA GLU A 407 7.68 7.47 21.95
C GLU A 407 8.75 8.37 21.33
N TRP A 408 9.41 9.15 22.15
CA TRP A 408 10.45 10.10 21.76
C TRP A 408 11.86 9.68 22.15
N ARG A 409 12.01 8.54 22.81
CA ARG A 409 13.35 7.99 23.09
C ARG A 409 14.02 7.61 21.78
N ASP A 410 15.34 7.60 21.78
CA ASP A 410 16.13 7.20 20.62
C ASP A 410 15.91 5.70 20.32
N VAL A 411 14.94 5.44 19.45
CA VAL A 411 14.58 4.07 19.05
C VAL A 411 15.58 3.48 18.05
N ASP A 412 16.44 4.30 17.44
CA ASP A 412 17.49 3.82 16.54
C ASP A 412 18.67 3.25 17.32
N ASP A 413 18.86 3.65 18.61
CA ASP A 413 19.76 2.93 19.53
C ASP A 413 19.15 1.58 19.92
N ASP A 414 19.78 0.51 19.49
CA ASP A 414 19.32 -0.86 19.77
C ASP A 414 19.21 -1.19 21.28
N LYS A 415 20.03 -0.59 22.12
CA LYS A 415 19.97 -0.79 23.57
C LYS A 415 18.72 -0.13 24.16
N VAL A 416 18.42 1.08 23.69
CA VAL A 416 17.21 1.81 24.09
C VAL A 416 15.97 1.07 23.57
N PHE A 417 15.98 0.67 22.30
CA PHE A 417 14.87 -0.05 21.71
C PHE A 417 14.57 -1.40 22.39
N LYS A 418 15.60 -2.20 22.71
CA LYS A 418 15.44 -3.45 23.47
C LYS A 418 14.82 -3.21 24.85
N LYS A 419 15.15 -2.11 25.53
CA LYS A 419 14.51 -1.74 26.82
C LYS A 419 13.02 -1.41 26.63
N ILE A 420 12.67 -0.70 25.54
CA ILE A 420 11.28 -0.39 25.20
C ILE A 420 10.49 -1.67 24.96
N LEU A 421 11.01 -2.58 24.13
CA LEU A 421 10.36 -3.86 23.85
C LEU A 421 10.16 -4.69 25.13
N LYS A 422 11.17 -4.80 25.96
CA LYS A 422 11.07 -5.52 27.26
C LYS A 422 9.98 -4.93 28.15
N SER A 423 9.90 -3.61 28.25
CA SER A 423 8.85 -2.93 29.01
C SER A 423 7.45 -3.20 28.46
N LYS A 424 7.29 -3.24 27.13
CA LYS A 424 6.01 -3.54 26.47
C LYS A 424 5.59 -4.99 26.68
N ILE A 425 6.52 -5.94 26.63
CA ILE A 425 6.26 -7.36 26.92
C ILE A 425 5.78 -7.53 28.36
N GLN A 426 6.52 -6.98 29.34
CA GLN A 426 6.12 -7.04 30.75
C GLN A 426 4.74 -6.42 31.00
N PHE A 427 4.40 -5.33 30.30
CA PHE A 427 3.07 -4.72 30.40
C PHE A 427 1.98 -5.64 29.85
N LYS A 428 2.22 -6.28 28.68
CA LYS A 428 1.30 -7.24 28.06
C LYS A 428 1.05 -8.44 28.98
N GLU A 429 2.11 -9.00 29.58
CA GLU A 429 2.02 -10.10 30.54
C GLU A 429 1.15 -9.74 31.74
N LYS A 430 1.36 -8.55 32.33
CA LYS A 430 0.53 -8.05 33.43
C LYS A 430 -0.93 -7.91 33.04
N MET A 431 -1.23 -7.35 31.85
CA MET A 431 -2.61 -7.20 31.39
C MET A 431 -3.29 -8.54 31.19
N ASN A 432 -2.61 -9.53 30.60
CA ASN A 432 -3.14 -10.89 30.41
C ASN A 432 -3.43 -11.58 31.76
N LEU A 433 -2.66 -11.29 32.82
CA LEU A 433 -2.94 -11.79 34.17
C LEU A 433 -4.25 -11.21 34.73
N TYR A 434 -4.52 -9.92 34.52
CA TYR A 434 -5.77 -9.28 34.95
C TYR A 434 -7.00 -9.77 34.18
N GLU A 435 -6.88 -10.04 32.88
CA GLU A 435 -7.98 -10.55 32.07
C GLU A 435 -8.34 -12.01 32.42
N ASN A 436 -7.42 -12.78 32.96
CA ASN A 436 -7.62 -14.18 33.38
C ASN A 436 -7.97 -14.34 34.87
N GLU A 437 -8.05 -13.27 35.66
CA GLU A 437 -8.59 -13.36 37.00
C GLU A 437 -10.10 -13.61 36.95
N PRO A 438 -10.61 -14.68 37.60
CA PRO A 438 -12.04 -14.95 37.62
C PRO A 438 -12.74 -13.78 38.33
N ILE A 439 -13.72 -13.17 37.63
CA ILE A 439 -14.60 -12.15 38.23
C ILE A 439 -15.27 -12.82 39.41
N VAL A 440 -14.80 -12.52 40.59
CA VAL A 440 -15.48 -12.92 41.86
C VAL A 440 -16.82 -12.16 41.85
N LYS A 441 -17.87 -12.82 41.42
CA LYS A 441 -19.22 -12.32 41.62
C LYS A 441 -19.47 -12.27 43.15
N ASN A 442 -19.36 -11.09 43.73
CA ASN A 442 -19.92 -10.84 45.04
C ASN A 442 -21.43 -11.13 44.93
N LYS A 443 -21.83 -12.19 45.57
CA LYS A 443 -23.23 -12.45 45.87
C LYS A 443 -23.59 -11.51 47.05
N GLU A 444 -24.40 -10.51 46.77
CA GLU A 444 -25.34 -9.94 47.71
C GLU A 444 -26.74 -10.38 47.31
#